data_0346927621b42750de4684847d7706f3
#
_entry.id   0346927621b42750de4684847d7706f3
#
_cell.length_a   1.000
_cell.length_b   1.000
_cell.length_c   1.000
_cell.angle_alpha   90.00
_cell.angle_beta   90.00
_cell.angle_gamma   90.00
#
_symmetry.space_group_name_H-M   'P 1'
#
loop_
_entity.id
_entity.type
_entity.pdbx_description
1 polymer ?
#
loop_
_entity_poly.entity_id
_entity_poly.type
_entity_poly.pdbx_seq_one_letter_code
_entity_poly.pdbx_strand_id
1 'polypeptide(L)'
;VTTFNKRLYTTTGRNMLRGFQESGTEGDFFIAYEDNIGEQIPDSDRFIVRKMDGYPFLNDWLKKNEDIIPASRGGRCEEVLESGKIDFGLALKFESKFHKRFADWFRKIAALKMAMDYKDSYDALVFLDCDVVFRKRITEHDMLGIFAGIPRGVAVFYHMGEWRKSHGRGVESGIIGFHMKNEGDVFLEKVFDKFTSGEFRNYKRWDDAWVFTMVIEENPNINTRDLVNVRRSGGHVVHLGHLGEFLEHKKGCHGSGPNYGNRHRGGDS
;
A
#
# COMPACT_ATOMS: atom_id res chain seq x y z
N VAL A 1 3.17 -7.07 -6.16
CA VAL A 1 3.90 -7.05 -4.88
C VAL A 1 2.90 -7.03 -3.73
N THR A 2 3.12 -7.84 -2.72
CA THR A 2 2.36 -7.79 -1.46
C THR A 2 3.26 -8.10 -0.27
N THR A 3 2.79 -7.82 0.95
CA THR A 3 3.48 -8.19 2.18
C THR A 3 2.50 -8.64 3.26
N PHE A 4 2.91 -9.62 4.06
CA PHE A 4 2.14 -10.07 5.21
C PHE A 4 3.00 -10.77 6.28
N ASN A 5 2.57 -10.63 7.53
CA ASN A 5 2.99 -11.45 8.65
C ASN A 5 2.06 -12.67 8.80
N LYS A 6 2.35 -13.54 9.78
CA LYS A 6 1.55 -14.75 10.04
C LYS A 6 0.05 -14.46 10.22
N ARG A 7 -0.30 -13.40 10.96
CA ARG A 7 -1.70 -13.02 11.18
C ARG A 7 -2.40 -12.62 9.89
N LEU A 8 -1.80 -11.71 9.13
CA LEU A 8 -2.37 -11.23 7.86
C LEU A 8 -2.45 -12.34 6.82
N TYR A 9 -1.44 -13.21 6.76
CA TYR A 9 -1.46 -14.38 5.89
C TYR A 9 -2.65 -15.29 6.21
N THR A 10 -2.87 -15.61 7.49
CA THR A 10 -3.95 -16.51 7.93
C THR A 10 -5.34 -15.90 7.70
N THR A 11 -5.48 -14.58 7.89
CA THR A 11 -6.79 -13.91 7.79
C THR A 11 -7.20 -13.57 6.37
N THR A 12 -6.24 -13.13 5.54
CA THR A 12 -6.54 -12.59 4.20
C THR A 12 -5.58 -13.08 3.13
N GLY A 13 -4.28 -13.18 3.41
CA GLY A 13 -3.25 -13.48 2.42
C GLY A 13 -3.45 -14.80 1.68
N ARG A 14 -3.87 -15.87 2.36
CA ARG A 14 -4.20 -17.17 1.72
C ARG A 14 -5.27 -17.02 0.64
N ASN A 15 -6.31 -16.25 0.93
CA ASN A 15 -7.40 -16.02 -0.01
C ASN A 15 -6.95 -15.15 -1.20
N MET A 16 -6.06 -14.18 -0.95
CA MET A 16 -5.47 -13.37 -2.00
C MET A 16 -4.63 -14.21 -2.96
N LEU A 17 -3.70 -15.04 -2.43
CA LEU A 17 -2.85 -15.89 -3.28
C LEU A 17 -3.67 -16.92 -4.06
N ARG A 18 -4.64 -17.56 -3.42
CA ARG A 18 -5.57 -18.46 -4.09
C ARG A 18 -6.34 -17.73 -5.21
N GLY A 19 -6.89 -16.56 -4.92
CA GLY A 19 -7.61 -15.77 -5.92
C GLY A 19 -6.72 -15.36 -7.10
N PHE A 20 -5.45 -15.03 -6.88
CA PHE A 20 -4.50 -14.77 -7.94
C PHE A 20 -4.32 -15.99 -8.86
N GLN A 21 -4.11 -17.18 -8.29
CA GLN A 21 -3.95 -18.41 -9.06
C GLN A 21 -5.23 -18.79 -9.81
N GLU A 22 -6.38 -18.79 -9.12
CA GLU A 22 -7.68 -19.19 -9.69
C GLU A 22 -8.19 -18.22 -10.76
N SER A 23 -7.89 -16.91 -10.63
CA SER A 23 -8.30 -15.92 -11.64
C SER A 23 -7.54 -16.04 -12.96
N GLY A 24 -6.37 -16.69 -12.95
CA GLY A 24 -5.49 -16.75 -14.12
C GLY A 24 -4.88 -15.39 -14.49
N THR A 25 -4.82 -14.45 -13.55
CA THR A 25 -4.16 -13.14 -13.73
C THR A 25 -2.72 -13.32 -14.20
N GLU A 26 -2.29 -12.54 -15.18
CA GLU A 26 -0.95 -12.61 -15.77
C GLU A 26 0.11 -11.91 -14.92
N GLY A 27 1.40 -12.18 -15.22
CA GLY A 27 2.56 -11.67 -14.48
C GLY A 27 2.91 -12.49 -13.25
N ASP A 28 3.96 -12.09 -12.55
CA ASP A 28 4.46 -12.76 -11.37
C ASP A 28 3.99 -12.06 -10.09
N PHE A 29 3.91 -12.82 -9.01
CA PHE A 29 3.47 -12.31 -7.73
C PHE A 29 4.63 -12.29 -6.72
N PHE A 30 5.18 -11.10 -6.47
CA PHE A 30 6.22 -10.91 -5.47
C PHE A 30 5.61 -10.85 -4.06
N ILE A 31 6.08 -11.73 -3.18
CA ILE A 31 5.59 -11.93 -1.83
C ILE A 31 6.71 -11.69 -0.83
N ALA A 32 6.67 -10.55 -0.14
CA ALA A 32 7.54 -10.29 0.99
C ALA A 32 6.84 -10.71 2.29
N TYR A 33 7.44 -11.61 3.06
CA TYR A 33 6.80 -12.15 4.25
C TYR A 33 7.66 -12.00 5.51
N GLU A 34 7.00 -11.89 6.66
CA GLU A 34 7.59 -11.92 7.99
C GLU A 34 7.22 -13.24 8.69
N ASP A 35 7.83 -13.47 9.83
CA ASP A 35 7.67 -14.70 10.63
C ASP A 35 8.13 -15.97 9.86
N ASN A 36 7.78 -17.13 10.33
CA ASN A 36 8.13 -18.40 9.70
C ASN A 36 6.94 -18.98 8.91
N ILE A 37 6.44 -18.21 7.95
CA ILE A 37 5.30 -18.63 7.12
C ILE A 37 5.69 -19.07 5.71
N GLY A 38 6.96 -18.98 5.34
CA GLY A 38 7.42 -19.29 3.98
C GLY A 38 6.97 -20.68 3.50
N GLU A 39 7.07 -21.70 4.34
CA GLU A 39 6.61 -23.06 4.03
C GLU A 39 5.08 -23.21 3.90
N GLN A 40 4.31 -22.23 4.36
CA GLN A 40 2.85 -22.23 4.23
C GLN A 40 2.36 -21.52 2.96
N ILE A 41 3.24 -20.79 2.29
CA ILE A 41 2.94 -20.15 1.01
C ILE A 41 2.92 -21.24 -0.06
N PRO A 42 1.84 -21.37 -0.85
CA PRO A 42 1.77 -22.37 -1.90
C PRO A 42 2.96 -22.25 -2.87
N ASP A 43 3.49 -23.39 -3.28
CA ASP A 43 4.50 -23.42 -4.33
C ASP A 43 3.88 -23.05 -5.69
N SER A 44 4.56 -22.20 -6.43
CA SER A 44 4.15 -21.77 -7.76
C SER A 44 5.33 -21.16 -8.49
N ASP A 45 5.51 -21.51 -9.75
CA ASP A 45 6.51 -20.91 -10.66
C ASP A 45 6.33 -19.39 -10.86
N ARG A 46 5.13 -18.88 -10.54
CA ARG A 46 4.76 -17.48 -10.63
C ARG A 46 4.90 -16.72 -9.31
N PHE A 47 5.34 -17.37 -8.23
CA PHE A 47 5.55 -16.73 -6.94
C PHE A 47 7.03 -16.48 -6.68
N ILE A 48 7.39 -15.22 -6.50
CA ILE A 48 8.70 -14.78 -6.04
C ILE A 48 8.59 -14.53 -4.53
N VAL A 49 8.99 -15.52 -3.74
CA VAL A 49 8.82 -15.49 -2.28
C VAL A 49 10.10 -15.04 -1.61
N ARG A 50 10.05 -13.99 -0.80
CA ARG A 50 11.21 -13.44 -0.10
C ARG A 50 10.89 -13.16 1.36
N LYS A 51 11.78 -13.63 2.24
CA LYS A 51 11.71 -13.35 3.67
C LYS A 51 12.18 -11.93 3.95
N MET A 52 11.40 -11.18 4.71
CA MET A 52 11.69 -9.79 5.06
C MET A 52 12.56 -9.69 6.32
N ASP A 53 12.50 -10.70 7.20
CA ASP A 53 13.35 -10.76 8.37
C ASP A 53 14.84 -10.76 7.96
N GLY A 54 15.63 -9.88 8.53
CA GLY A 54 17.04 -9.72 8.17
C GLY A 54 17.30 -8.80 6.96
N TYR A 55 16.27 -8.28 6.30
CA TYR A 55 16.46 -7.36 5.18
C TYR A 55 17.09 -6.04 5.66
N PRO A 56 18.29 -5.65 5.16
CA PRO A 56 19.04 -4.54 5.73
C PRO A 56 18.26 -3.23 5.72
N PHE A 57 17.61 -2.88 4.61
CA PHE A 57 16.82 -1.66 4.48
C PHE A 57 15.72 -1.54 5.56
N LEU A 58 15.03 -2.64 5.88
CA LEU A 58 14.03 -2.66 6.94
C LEU A 58 14.68 -2.54 8.32
N ASN A 59 15.73 -3.33 8.57
CA ASN A 59 16.37 -3.38 9.88
C ASN A 59 17.06 -2.06 10.24
N ASP A 60 17.77 -1.45 9.30
CA ASP A 60 18.44 -0.16 9.49
C ASP A 60 17.42 0.94 9.77
N TRP A 61 16.31 0.93 9.04
CA TRP A 61 15.23 1.88 9.27
C TRP A 61 14.56 1.69 10.64
N LEU A 62 14.26 0.44 11.03
CA LEU A 62 13.70 0.12 12.35
C LEU A 62 14.64 0.58 13.47
N LYS A 63 15.94 0.32 13.34
CA LYS A 63 16.95 0.77 14.30
C LYS A 63 17.03 2.29 14.37
N LYS A 64 17.04 2.99 13.24
CA LYS A 64 17.08 4.46 13.17
C LYS A 64 15.85 5.11 13.82
N ASN A 65 14.72 4.40 13.85
CA ASN A 65 13.45 4.89 14.37
C ASN A 65 12.99 4.18 15.65
N GLU A 66 13.92 3.54 16.38
CA GLU A 66 13.60 2.80 17.62
C GLU A 66 13.00 3.69 18.71
N ASP A 67 13.28 4.99 18.67
CA ASP A 67 12.72 6.02 19.56
C ASP A 67 11.19 6.15 19.44
N ILE A 68 10.64 5.94 18.23
CA ILE A 68 9.20 6.08 17.94
C ILE A 68 8.48 4.75 17.69
N ILE A 69 9.20 3.62 17.59
CA ILE A 69 8.60 2.29 17.36
C ILE A 69 7.63 1.85 18.47
N PRO A 70 7.84 2.13 19.77
CA PRO A 70 6.87 1.79 20.82
C PRO A 70 5.48 2.33 20.54
N ALA A 71 5.36 3.53 19.95
CA ALA A 71 4.08 4.10 19.53
C ALA A 71 3.39 3.28 18.44
N SER A 72 4.14 2.57 17.58
CA SER A 72 3.59 1.77 16.48
C SER A 72 3.11 0.38 16.90
N ARG A 73 3.59 -0.15 18.04
CA ARG A 73 3.26 -1.51 18.51
C ARG A 73 2.11 -1.57 19.51
N GLY A 74 1.24 -0.57 19.54
CA GLY A 74 0.09 -0.49 20.43
C GLY A 74 0.34 0.25 21.73
N GLY A 75 1.52 0.86 21.91
CA GLY A 75 1.75 1.91 22.89
C GLY A 75 0.82 3.09 22.64
N ARG A 76 0.37 3.76 23.68
CA ARG A 76 -0.37 5.00 23.52
C ARG A 76 0.59 6.07 23.03
N CYS A 77 0.13 6.95 22.14
CA CYS A 77 0.93 8.12 21.73
C CYS A 77 1.37 8.94 22.96
N GLU A 78 0.52 8.99 24.00
CA GLU A 78 0.81 9.63 25.26
C GLU A 78 2.07 9.09 25.95
N GLU A 79 2.30 7.77 25.94
CA GLU A 79 3.47 7.15 26.57
C GLU A 79 4.78 7.54 25.89
N VAL A 80 4.74 7.73 24.57
CA VAL A 80 5.91 8.19 23.81
C VAL A 80 6.16 9.69 24.05
N LEU A 81 5.09 10.46 24.22
CA LEU A 81 5.13 11.87 24.56
C LEU A 81 5.69 12.11 25.94
N GLU A 82 5.25 11.33 26.95
CA GLU A 82 5.77 11.39 28.31
C GLU A 82 7.26 11.03 28.39
N SER A 83 7.75 10.22 27.46
CA SER A 83 9.16 9.91 27.35
C SER A 83 10.03 11.03 26.73
N GLY A 84 9.42 12.13 26.27
CA GLY A 84 10.10 13.27 25.65
C GLY A 84 10.71 12.97 24.27
N LYS A 85 10.36 11.85 23.65
CA LYS A 85 10.94 11.38 22.37
C LYS A 85 10.21 11.93 21.14
N ILE A 86 9.03 12.53 21.31
CA ILE A 86 8.25 13.18 20.24
C ILE A 86 7.89 14.59 20.69
N ASP A 87 8.01 15.53 19.75
CA ASP A 87 7.54 16.91 19.98
C ASP A 87 6.03 16.93 20.27
N PHE A 88 5.67 17.43 21.46
CA PHE A 88 4.30 17.50 21.95
C PHE A 88 3.39 18.34 21.04
N GLY A 89 3.92 19.40 20.43
CA GLY A 89 3.18 20.23 19.48
C GLY A 89 2.81 19.50 18.18
N LEU A 90 3.65 18.56 17.77
CA LEU A 90 3.39 17.66 16.66
C LEU A 90 2.29 16.64 17.02
N ALA A 91 2.36 16.03 18.18
CA ALA A 91 1.51 14.93 18.60
C ALA A 91 0.03 15.32 18.76
N LEU A 92 -0.26 16.53 19.19
CA LEU A 92 -1.64 17.04 19.30
C LEU A 92 -2.35 17.21 17.93
N LYS A 93 -1.59 17.20 16.84
CA LYS A 93 -2.15 17.26 15.46
C LYS A 93 -2.47 15.89 14.88
N PHE A 94 -2.19 14.81 15.60
CA PHE A 94 -2.17 13.48 15.04
C PHE A 94 -3.45 12.68 15.28
N GLU A 95 -4.07 12.23 14.22
CA GLU A 95 -4.98 11.09 14.30
C GLU A 95 -4.14 9.87 14.75
N SER A 96 -4.23 9.53 16.01
CA SER A 96 -3.39 8.58 16.73
C SER A 96 -3.11 7.25 15.99
N LYS A 97 -4.06 6.76 15.17
CA LYS A 97 -3.89 5.51 14.43
C LYS A 97 -2.79 5.57 13.35
N PHE A 98 -2.57 6.73 12.71
CA PHE A 98 -1.60 6.87 11.62
C PHE A 98 -0.16 6.98 12.12
N HIS A 99 0.01 7.24 13.40
CA HIS A 99 1.30 7.24 14.07
C HIS A 99 1.58 5.90 14.75
N LYS A 100 0.55 5.30 15.36
CA LYS A 100 0.67 4.00 16.04
C LYS A 100 1.09 2.84 15.13
N ARG A 101 0.82 2.94 13.83
CA ARG A 101 1.05 1.84 12.88
C ARG A 101 2.09 2.16 11.81
N PHE A 102 2.87 3.22 11.96
CA PHE A 102 3.81 3.62 10.91
C PHE A 102 4.83 2.54 10.56
N ALA A 103 5.30 1.76 11.54
CA ALA A 103 6.23 0.67 11.31
C ALA A 103 5.56 -0.51 10.55
N ASP A 104 4.26 -0.74 10.75
CA ASP A 104 3.52 -1.73 9.96
C ASP A 104 3.44 -1.30 8.49
N TRP A 105 3.19 0.00 8.24
CA TRP A 105 3.10 0.52 6.88
C TRP A 105 4.46 0.65 6.20
N PHE A 106 5.54 0.90 6.97
CA PHE A 106 6.88 0.88 6.40
C PHE A 106 7.26 -0.50 5.82
N ARG A 107 6.67 -1.58 6.31
CA ARG A 107 6.87 -2.92 5.73
C ARG A 107 6.42 -3.02 4.28
N LYS A 108 5.39 -2.27 3.87
CA LYS A 108 5.02 -2.13 2.46
C LYS A 108 6.13 -1.47 1.66
N ILE A 109 6.72 -0.42 2.20
CA ILE A 109 7.84 0.29 1.58
C ILE A 109 9.05 -0.63 1.45
N ALA A 110 9.35 -1.42 2.48
CA ALA A 110 10.42 -2.41 2.45
C ALA A 110 10.14 -3.51 1.41
N ALA A 111 8.90 -3.98 1.29
CA ALA A 111 8.50 -4.95 0.27
C ALA A 111 8.66 -4.39 -1.16
N LEU A 112 8.29 -3.13 -1.37
CA LEU A 112 8.52 -2.44 -2.65
C LEU A 112 10.03 -2.29 -2.93
N LYS A 113 10.84 -1.96 -1.93
CA LYS A 113 12.30 -1.86 -2.10
C LYS A 113 12.92 -3.21 -2.46
N MET A 114 12.49 -4.31 -1.85
CA MET A 114 12.91 -5.66 -2.24
C MET A 114 12.47 -6.01 -3.68
N ALA A 115 11.27 -5.62 -4.09
CA ALA A 115 10.79 -5.86 -5.43
C ALA A 115 11.55 -5.05 -6.49
N MET A 116 12.12 -3.89 -6.11
CA MET A 116 12.95 -3.09 -6.99
C MET A 116 14.24 -3.81 -7.46
N ASP A 117 14.69 -4.85 -6.77
CA ASP A 117 15.80 -5.70 -7.22
C ASP A 117 15.49 -6.41 -8.56
N TYR A 118 14.22 -6.47 -8.93
CA TYR A 118 13.71 -7.08 -10.17
C TYR A 118 13.25 -6.05 -11.22
N LYS A 119 13.47 -4.76 -10.99
CA LYS A 119 12.93 -3.68 -11.85
C LYS A 119 13.27 -3.81 -13.33
N ASP A 120 14.45 -4.39 -13.65
CA ASP A 120 14.90 -4.55 -15.02
C ASP A 120 14.19 -5.71 -15.73
N SER A 121 13.59 -6.63 -14.97
CA SER A 121 12.86 -7.81 -15.48
C SER A 121 11.38 -7.54 -15.73
N TYR A 122 10.84 -6.41 -15.25
CA TYR A 122 9.42 -6.10 -15.34
C TYR A 122 9.18 -4.68 -15.86
N ASP A 123 8.12 -4.51 -16.63
CA ASP A 123 7.69 -3.18 -17.09
C ASP A 123 6.95 -2.42 -16.00
N ALA A 124 6.30 -3.12 -15.10
CA ALA A 124 5.54 -2.50 -14.01
C ALA A 124 5.60 -3.30 -12.71
N LEU A 125 5.57 -2.60 -11.57
CA LEU A 125 5.30 -3.15 -10.25
C LEU A 125 3.95 -2.62 -9.77
N VAL A 126 3.09 -3.50 -9.27
CA VAL A 126 1.81 -3.13 -8.65
C VAL A 126 1.79 -3.65 -7.23
N PHE A 127 1.68 -2.74 -6.26
CA PHE A 127 1.48 -3.12 -4.86
C PHE A 127 -0.01 -3.37 -4.59
N LEU A 128 -0.28 -4.46 -3.90
CA LEU A 128 -1.62 -4.85 -3.47
C LEU A 128 -1.62 -5.13 -1.96
N ASP A 129 -2.52 -4.52 -1.21
CA ASP A 129 -2.75 -4.89 0.19
C ASP A 129 -3.22 -6.34 0.27
N CYS A 130 -2.84 -7.05 1.32
CA CYS A 130 -3.13 -8.48 1.49
C CYS A 130 -4.63 -8.82 1.66
N ASP A 131 -5.51 -7.83 1.77
CA ASP A 131 -6.96 -7.97 1.80
C ASP A 131 -7.63 -7.63 0.45
N VAL A 132 -6.83 -7.52 -0.62
CA VAL A 132 -7.34 -7.44 -1.99
C VAL A 132 -7.71 -8.83 -2.49
N VAL A 133 -8.85 -8.94 -3.17
CA VAL A 133 -9.36 -10.19 -3.77
C VAL A 133 -9.44 -10.04 -5.28
N PHE A 134 -8.92 -11.03 -6.00
CA PHE A 134 -9.05 -11.13 -7.45
C PHE A 134 -10.45 -11.64 -7.80
N ARG A 135 -11.16 -10.88 -8.64
CA ARG A 135 -12.53 -11.20 -9.11
C ARG A 135 -12.54 -11.71 -10.53
N LYS A 136 -11.63 -11.21 -11.34
CA LYS A 136 -11.47 -11.56 -12.74
C LYS A 136 -9.97 -11.62 -13.08
N ARG A 137 -9.66 -12.30 -14.17
CA ARG A 137 -8.33 -12.28 -14.77
C ARG A 137 -7.95 -10.86 -15.14
N ILE A 138 -6.72 -10.47 -14.79
CA ILE A 138 -6.07 -9.26 -15.27
C ILE A 138 -5.00 -9.72 -16.25
N THR A 139 -5.05 -9.21 -17.47
CA THR A 139 -4.05 -9.48 -18.49
C THR A 139 -2.95 -8.42 -18.45
N GLU A 140 -1.80 -8.74 -19.06
CA GLU A 140 -0.75 -7.75 -19.28
C GLU A 140 -1.29 -6.54 -20.08
N HIS A 141 -2.14 -6.80 -21.07
CA HIS A 141 -2.78 -5.74 -21.84
C HIS A 141 -3.63 -4.80 -20.98
N ASP A 142 -4.42 -5.34 -20.04
CA ASP A 142 -5.21 -4.53 -19.11
C ASP A 142 -4.31 -3.64 -18.26
N MET A 143 -3.19 -4.17 -17.75
CA MET A 143 -2.24 -3.42 -16.92
C MET A 143 -1.49 -2.36 -17.72
N LEU A 144 -0.97 -2.71 -18.89
CA LEU A 144 -0.27 -1.76 -19.77
C LEU A 144 -1.22 -0.65 -20.24
N GLY A 145 -2.50 -0.95 -20.48
CA GLY A 145 -3.52 0.04 -20.79
C GLY A 145 -3.74 1.08 -19.70
N ILE A 146 -3.53 0.72 -18.43
CA ILE A 146 -3.59 1.68 -17.32
C ILE A 146 -2.41 2.65 -17.37
N PHE A 147 -1.22 2.17 -17.73
CA PHE A 147 -0.01 2.98 -17.87
C PHE A 147 0.08 3.71 -19.22
N ALA A 148 -0.71 3.30 -20.22
CA ALA A 148 -0.78 3.98 -21.51
C ALA A 148 -1.48 5.34 -21.35
N GLY A 149 -0.71 6.35 -21.06
CA GLY A 149 -1.17 7.74 -20.93
C GLY A 149 -0.67 8.60 -22.09
N ILE A 150 -1.36 9.69 -22.38
CA ILE A 150 -1.00 10.65 -23.41
C ILE A 150 -0.18 11.79 -22.77
N PRO A 151 0.91 12.25 -23.38
CA PRO A 151 1.72 11.76 -24.50
C PRO A 151 2.95 10.94 -24.07
N ARG A 152 3.23 10.77 -22.79
CA ARG A 152 4.47 10.20 -22.26
C ARG A 152 4.29 8.90 -21.46
N GLY A 153 3.07 8.34 -21.44
CA GLY A 153 2.76 7.24 -20.51
C GLY A 153 2.66 7.71 -19.06
N VAL A 154 2.17 6.84 -18.20
CA VAL A 154 1.96 7.11 -16.77
C VAL A 154 3.05 6.42 -15.98
N ALA A 155 3.78 7.17 -15.17
CA ALA A 155 4.82 6.63 -14.27
C ALA A 155 4.19 5.93 -13.06
N VAL A 156 3.12 6.53 -12.50
CA VAL A 156 2.47 6.02 -11.30
C VAL A 156 0.96 6.14 -11.44
N PHE A 157 0.22 5.06 -11.19
CA PHE A 157 -1.21 5.13 -10.99
C PHE A 157 -1.59 4.91 -9.52
N TYR A 158 -2.68 5.56 -9.09
CA TYR A 158 -3.20 5.48 -7.73
C TYR A 158 -4.71 5.70 -7.70
N HIS A 159 -5.31 5.61 -6.52
CA HIS A 159 -6.71 5.90 -6.27
C HIS A 159 -6.83 7.00 -5.22
N MET A 160 -7.39 8.15 -5.57
CA MET A 160 -7.65 9.23 -4.63
C MET A 160 -9.07 9.79 -4.78
N GLY A 161 -9.41 10.30 -5.97
CA GLY A 161 -10.69 10.94 -6.26
C GLY A 161 -10.89 12.28 -5.53
N GLU A 162 -11.81 13.09 -6.01
CA GLU A 162 -12.08 14.43 -5.50
C GLU A 162 -12.52 14.44 -4.03
N TRP A 163 -13.27 13.43 -3.59
CA TRP A 163 -13.72 13.36 -2.20
C TRP A 163 -12.54 13.23 -1.23
N ARG A 164 -11.56 12.38 -1.53
CA ARG A 164 -10.38 12.23 -0.65
C ARG A 164 -9.53 13.49 -0.65
N LYS A 165 -9.36 14.13 -1.80
CA LYS A 165 -8.66 15.42 -1.93
C LYS A 165 -9.31 16.49 -1.05
N SER A 166 -10.62 16.70 -1.22
CA SER A 166 -11.35 17.74 -0.48
C SER A 166 -11.40 17.52 1.02
N HIS A 167 -11.24 16.27 1.49
CA HIS A 167 -11.19 15.92 2.91
C HIS A 167 -9.76 15.74 3.45
N GLY A 168 -8.74 16.17 2.70
CA GLY A 168 -7.34 16.06 3.10
C GLY A 168 -6.89 14.62 3.40
N ARG A 169 -7.47 13.65 2.69
CA ARG A 169 -7.10 12.24 2.78
C ARG A 169 -6.21 11.89 1.61
N GLY A 170 -4.98 11.49 1.85
CA GLY A 170 -4.04 11.10 0.80
C GLY A 170 -4.54 9.95 -0.11
N VAL A 171 -3.70 9.50 -1.01
CA VAL A 171 -3.98 8.38 -1.92
C VAL A 171 -4.43 7.13 -1.15
N GLU A 172 -5.14 6.25 -1.82
CA GLU A 172 -5.41 4.91 -1.31
C GLU A 172 -4.25 4.00 -1.71
N SER A 173 -3.42 3.64 -0.76
CA SER A 173 -2.19 2.86 -1.00
C SER A 173 -2.41 1.34 -1.03
N GLY A 174 -3.64 0.88 -0.88
CA GLY A 174 -3.96 -0.54 -0.97
C GLY A 174 -3.82 -1.14 -2.36
N ILE A 175 -3.88 -0.29 -3.40
CA ILE A 175 -3.57 -0.62 -4.80
C ILE A 175 -2.88 0.58 -5.42
N ILE A 176 -1.61 0.45 -5.74
CA ILE A 176 -0.81 1.49 -6.39
C ILE A 176 0.17 0.83 -7.36
N GLY A 177 0.38 1.42 -8.53
CA GLY A 177 1.25 0.85 -9.56
C GLY A 177 2.29 1.83 -10.07
N PHE A 178 3.44 1.27 -10.46
CA PHE A 178 4.65 1.97 -10.88
C PHE A 178 5.15 1.40 -12.19
N HIS A 179 5.34 2.22 -13.20
CA HIS A 179 5.89 1.82 -14.50
C HIS A 179 7.41 1.93 -14.47
N MET A 180 8.11 0.80 -14.41
CA MET A 180 9.56 0.75 -14.20
C MET A 180 10.37 1.32 -15.36
N LYS A 181 9.81 1.30 -16.56
CA LYS A 181 10.46 1.87 -17.76
C LYS A 181 10.08 3.34 -18.01
N ASN A 182 9.30 3.96 -17.12
CA ASN A 182 8.82 5.33 -17.27
C ASN A 182 8.72 6.06 -15.91
N GLU A 183 9.88 6.29 -15.27
CA GLU A 183 10.04 7.06 -14.01
C GLU A 183 9.32 6.49 -12.77
N GLY A 184 8.70 5.30 -12.84
CA GLY A 184 8.12 4.66 -11.67
C GLY A 184 9.16 4.26 -10.64
N ASP A 185 10.35 3.87 -11.07
CA ASP A 185 11.50 3.60 -10.22
C ASP A 185 12.03 4.90 -9.57
N VAL A 186 12.11 5.99 -10.33
CA VAL A 186 12.52 7.33 -9.82
C VAL A 186 11.53 7.80 -8.74
N PHE A 187 10.24 7.58 -8.96
CA PHE A 187 9.23 7.91 -7.97
C PHE A 187 9.41 7.09 -6.67
N LEU A 188 9.63 5.78 -6.80
CA LEU A 188 9.86 4.90 -5.64
C LEU A 188 11.11 5.29 -4.86
N GLU A 189 12.23 5.63 -5.53
CA GLU A 189 13.43 6.10 -4.83
C GLU A 189 13.14 7.37 -4.01
N LYS A 190 12.35 8.32 -4.52
CA LYS A 190 11.93 9.50 -3.74
C LYS A 190 11.10 9.12 -2.51
N VAL A 191 10.23 8.12 -2.63
CA VAL A 191 9.46 7.60 -1.48
C VAL A 191 10.40 6.98 -0.44
N PHE A 192 11.37 6.16 -0.88
CA PHE A 192 12.36 5.55 0.02
C PHE A 192 13.19 6.63 0.73
N ASP A 193 13.59 7.68 0.02
CA ASP A 193 14.34 8.79 0.59
C ASP A 193 13.56 9.53 1.70
N LYS A 194 12.25 9.77 1.52
CA LYS A 194 11.40 10.38 2.56
C LYS A 194 11.43 9.58 3.88
N PHE A 195 11.42 8.26 3.77
CA PHE A 195 11.49 7.40 4.96
C PHE A 195 12.91 7.29 5.53
N THR A 196 13.93 7.14 4.70
CA THR A 196 15.31 6.93 5.16
C THR A 196 15.97 8.20 5.68
N SER A 197 15.63 9.36 5.12
CA SER A 197 16.06 10.66 5.67
C SER A 197 15.40 10.99 7.00
N GLY A 198 14.21 10.44 7.26
CA GLY A 198 13.37 10.78 8.41
C GLY A 198 12.41 11.94 8.14
N GLU A 199 12.36 12.45 6.91
CA GLU A 199 11.50 13.58 6.53
C GLU A 199 10.00 13.28 6.75
N PHE A 200 9.58 11.99 6.63
CA PHE A 200 8.21 11.56 6.93
C PHE A 200 7.72 12.00 8.32
N ARG A 201 8.64 12.21 9.30
CA ARG A 201 8.33 12.67 10.67
C ARG A 201 7.77 14.10 10.70
N ASN A 202 8.04 14.89 9.66
CA ASN A 202 7.55 16.27 9.53
C ASN A 202 6.12 16.33 8.97
N TYR A 203 5.60 15.20 8.48
CA TYR A 203 4.27 15.15 7.89
C TYR A 203 3.19 14.96 8.96
N LYS A 204 1.98 15.44 8.67
CA LYS A 204 0.83 15.27 9.57
C LYS A 204 0.42 13.80 9.75
N ARG A 205 0.91 12.89 8.89
CA ARG A 205 0.69 11.45 8.94
C ARG A 205 1.95 10.74 8.48
N TRP A 206 2.25 9.61 9.11
CA TRP A 206 3.47 8.84 8.88
C TRP A 206 3.21 7.53 8.09
N ASP A 207 2.00 7.38 7.59
CA ASP A 207 1.64 6.22 6.78
C ASP A 207 2.13 6.36 5.33
N ASP A 208 2.28 5.24 4.67
CA ASP A 208 2.68 5.12 3.28
C ASP A 208 1.80 5.94 2.34
N ALA A 209 0.48 5.90 2.54
CA ALA A 209 -0.48 6.65 1.73
C ALA A 209 -0.22 8.16 1.74
N TRP A 210 0.15 8.71 2.91
CA TRP A 210 0.47 10.12 3.00
C TRP A 210 1.81 10.47 2.37
N VAL A 211 2.84 9.62 2.57
CA VAL A 211 4.15 9.83 1.92
C VAL A 211 4.02 9.76 0.41
N PHE A 212 3.27 8.80 -0.15
CA PHE A 212 2.99 8.78 -1.59
C PHE A 212 2.33 10.07 -2.07
N THR A 213 1.35 10.59 -1.30
CA THR A 213 0.69 11.86 -1.64
C THR A 213 1.67 13.01 -1.68
N MET A 214 2.54 13.15 -0.67
CA MET A 214 3.53 14.22 -0.63
C MET A 214 4.52 14.14 -1.79
N VAL A 215 4.99 12.92 -2.13
CA VAL A 215 5.88 12.75 -3.29
C VAL A 215 5.19 13.13 -4.61
N ILE A 216 3.90 12.81 -4.78
CA ILE A 216 3.12 13.25 -5.95
C ILE A 216 3.05 14.77 -6.01
N GLU A 217 2.69 15.43 -4.90
CA GLU A 217 2.52 16.89 -4.84
C GLU A 217 3.84 17.64 -5.06
N GLU A 218 4.94 17.12 -4.51
CA GLU A 218 6.27 17.72 -4.64
C GLU A 218 6.95 17.48 -5.99
N ASN A 219 6.45 16.55 -6.80
CA ASN A 219 7.04 16.17 -8.09
C ASN A 219 6.01 16.25 -9.24
N PRO A 220 5.48 17.42 -9.56
CA PRO A 220 4.45 17.59 -10.58
C PRO A 220 4.92 17.21 -12.00
N ASN A 221 6.22 17.09 -12.22
CA ASN A 221 6.80 16.67 -13.49
C ASN A 221 6.73 15.14 -13.71
N ILE A 222 6.57 14.35 -12.67
CA ILE A 222 6.34 12.91 -12.79
C ILE A 222 4.88 12.71 -13.22
N ASN A 223 4.70 12.04 -14.34
CA ASN A 223 3.35 11.84 -14.87
C ASN A 223 2.59 10.80 -14.05
N THR A 224 1.57 11.23 -13.32
CA THR A 224 0.77 10.37 -12.44
C THR A 224 -0.70 10.34 -12.88
N ARG A 225 -1.41 9.23 -12.59
CA ARG A 225 -2.81 9.05 -12.95
C ARG A 225 -3.63 8.61 -11.76
N ASP A 226 -4.63 9.42 -11.40
CA ASP A 226 -5.69 9.00 -10.49
C ASP A 226 -6.71 8.15 -11.26
N LEU A 227 -6.88 6.89 -10.88
CA LEU A 227 -7.81 5.97 -11.54
C LEU A 227 -9.28 6.23 -11.17
N VAL A 228 -9.53 7.07 -10.18
CA VAL A 228 -10.89 7.44 -9.76
C VAL A 228 -11.41 8.57 -10.67
N ASN A 229 -12.26 8.19 -11.60
CA ASN A 229 -12.83 9.14 -12.59
C ASN A 229 -14.28 9.53 -12.31
N VAL A 230 -14.86 9.14 -11.17
CA VAL A 230 -16.26 9.41 -10.81
C VAL A 230 -16.38 10.25 -9.56
N ARG A 231 -17.24 11.27 -9.62
CA ARG A 231 -17.60 12.13 -8.48
C ARG A 231 -18.56 11.46 -7.48
N ARG A 232 -18.66 10.14 -7.44
CA ARG A 232 -19.62 9.46 -6.56
C ARG A 232 -19.14 9.48 -5.11
N SER A 233 -20.02 9.92 -4.23
CA SER A 233 -19.97 9.68 -2.80
C SER A 233 -20.54 8.30 -2.51
N GLY A 234 -19.70 7.34 -2.14
CA GLY A 234 -20.14 6.01 -1.70
C GLY A 234 -19.27 4.87 -2.23
N GLY A 235 -18.94 3.94 -1.35
CA GLY A 235 -18.09 2.80 -1.66
C GLY A 235 -16.59 3.06 -1.47
N HIS A 236 -15.80 2.00 -1.58
CA HIS A 236 -14.35 2.09 -1.51
C HIS A 236 -13.81 2.63 -2.84
N VAL A 237 -12.86 3.55 -2.75
CA VAL A 237 -12.32 4.30 -3.91
C VAL A 237 -11.75 3.39 -5.02
N VAL A 238 -11.20 2.23 -4.66
CA VAL A 238 -10.71 1.22 -5.62
C VAL A 238 -11.83 0.70 -6.54
N HIS A 239 -13.05 0.58 -6.01
CA HIS A 239 -14.20 0.11 -6.80
C HIS A 239 -14.73 1.17 -7.78
N LEU A 240 -14.28 2.40 -7.65
CA LEU A 240 -14.69 3.52 -8.51
C LEU A 240 -13.74 3.71 -9.71
N GLY A 241 -12.66 2.95 -9.78
CA GLY A 241 -11.68 2.98 -10.85
C GLY A 241 -11.76 1.75 -11.76
N HIS A 242 -10.99 1.77 -12.83
CA HIS A 242 -10.92 0.68 -13.81
C HIS A 242 -10.59 -0.67 -13.15
N LEU A 243 -9.68 -0.70 -12.19
CA LEU A 243 -9.30 -1.91 -11.47
C LEU A 243 -10.41 -2.50 -10.59
N GLY A 244 -11.45 -1.74 -10.25
CA GLY A 244 -12.59 -2.21 -9.48
C GLY A 244 -13.42 -3.30 -10.16
N GLU A 245 -13.28 -3.49 -11.47
CA GLU A 245 -13.87 -4.62 -12.19
C GLU A 245 -13.16 -5.94 -11.93
N PHE A 246 -11.86 -5.89 -11.66
CA PHE A 246 -10.97 -7.03 -11.51
C PHE A 246 -10.66 -7.35 -10.06
N LEU A 247 -10.58 -6.32 -9.22
CA LEU A 247 -10.14 -6.41 -7.84
C LEU A 247 -11.18 -5.86 -6.87
N GLU A 248 -11.29 -6.50 -5.72
CA GLU A 248 -12.06 -6.01 -4.59
C GLU A 248 -11.14 -5.80 -3.38
N HIS A 249 -11.18 -4.62 -2.77
CA HIS A 249 -10.48 -4.34 -1.53
C HIS A 249 -11.43 -4.52 -0.34
N LYS A 250 -11.24 -5.59 0.44
CA LYS A 250 -12.09 -5.96 1.59
C LYS A 250 -11.62 -5.28 2.87
N LYS A 251 -11.69 -3.96 2.94
CA LYS A 251 -11.32 -3.22 4.17
C LYS A 251 -12.11 -3.71 5.38
N GLY A 252 -11.37 -4.03 6.45
CA GLY A 252 -11.94 -4.31 7.77
C GLY A 252 -12.34 -5.77 8.01
N CYS A 253 -11.95 -6.71 7.18
CA CYS A 253 -12.14 -8.16 7.44
C CYS A 253 -11.28 -8.69 8.60
N HIS A 254 -10.77 -7.83 9.47
CA HIS A 254 -9.96 -8.19 10.62
C HIS A 254 -10.76 -8.61 11.87
N GLY A 255 -12.05 -8.75 11.76
CA GLY A 255 -12.92 -9.21 12.83
C GLY A 255 -14.10 -9.98 12.26
N SER A 256 -14.25 -11.22 12.71
CA SER A 256 -15.45 -12.01 12.56
C SER A 256 -16.62 -11.37 13.31
N GLY A 257 -17.13 -10.26 12.79
CA GLY A 257 -18.36 -9.63 13.25
C GLY A 257 -19.36 -9.54 12.09
N PRO A 258 -20.59 -10.05 12.27
CA PRO A 258 -21.56 -10.18 11.18
C PRO A 258 -22.19 -8.87 10.68
N ASN A 259 -21.70 -7.70 11.05
CA ASN A 259 -22.43 -6.43 10.92
C ASN A 259 -21.86 -5.36 9.97
N TYR A 260 -20.88 -5.65 9.10
CA TYR A 260 -20.38 -4.62 8.16
C TYR A 260 -20.90 -4.75 6.72
N GLY A 261 -21.69 -5.80 6.43
CA GLY A 261 -22.24 -6.07 5.08
C GLY A 261 -23.59 -5.43 4.74
N ASN A 262 -24.31 -4.80 5.68
CA ASN A 262 -25.73 -4.47 5.48
C ASN A 262 -26.15 -3.01 5.69
N ARG A 263 -25.26 -2.03 5.65
CA ARG A 263 -25.66 -0.61 5.83
C ARG A 263 -25.98 0.18 4.56
N HIS A 264 -26.04 -0.44 3.39
CA HIS A 264 -26.40 0.26 2.14
C HIS A 264 -27.40 -0.53 1.27
N ARG A 265 -28.42 -1.13 1.88
CA ARG A 265 -29.66 -1.49 1.17
C ARG A 265 -30.83 -1.03 2.02
N GLY A 266 -31.32 0.15 1.74
CA GLY A 266 -32.52 0.68 2.37
C GLY A 266 -32.65 2.17 2.15
N GLY A 267 -33.43 2.56 1.16
CA GLY A 267 -33.85 3.94 0.97
C GLY A 267 -34.13 4.33 -0.46
N ASP A 268 -34.96 3.57 -1.15
CA ASP A 268 -35.80 4.10 -2.23
C ASP A 268 -37.25 3.73 -1.90
N SER A 269 -37.97 4.72 -1.44
CA SER A 269 -39.44 4.86 -1.54
C SER A 269 -39.78 6.32 -1.42
#